data_1de97a45f52f4773c958fd3f178da789
#
_entry.id   1de97a45f52f4773c958fd3f178da789
#
_cell.length_a   1.000
_cell.length_b   1.000
_cell.length_c   1.000
_cell.angle_alpha   90.00
_cell.angle_beta   90.00
_cell.angle_gamma   90.00
#
_symmetry.space_group_name_H-M   'P 1'
#
loop_
_entity.id
_entity.type
_entity.pdbx_description
1 polymer ?
#
loop_
_entity_poly.entity_id
_entity_poly.type
_entity_poly.pdbx_seq_one_letter_code
_entity_poly.pdbx_strand_id
1 'polypeptide(L)' 'INNVKISLRSIGTFPCNEYAGKNFSGGGHINASGGRFEGNTKNAIEKFLKTLPKYKEKLI' A
#
# COMPACT_ATOMS: atom_id res chain seq x y z
N ILE A 1 1.49 -16.58 -13.78
CA ILE A 1 0.87 -15.35 -13.25
C ILE A 1 1.78 -14.77 -12.19
N ASN A 2 2.10 -13.50 -12.33
CA ASN A 2 2.95 -12.82 -11.38
C ASN A 2 2.12 -12.13 -10.31
N ASN A 3 2.51 -12.34 -9.07
CA ASN A 3 1.92 -11.64 -7.95
C ASN A 3 3.02 -10.94 -7.19
N VAL A 4 2.79 -9.68 -6.87
CA VAL A 4 3.72 -8.91 -6.08
C VAL A 4 3.16 -8.81 -4.67
N LYS A 5 3.96 -9.24 -3.70
CA LYS A 5 3.59 -9.11 -2.30
C LYS A 5 3.99 -7.73 -1.80
N ILE A 6 3.07 -7.05 -1.19
CA ILE A 6 3.28 -5.69 -0.69
C ILE A 6 3.36 -5.73 0.83
N SER A 7 4.37 -5.08 1.38
CA SER A 7 4.48 -4.91 2.83
C SER A 7 4.63 -3.43 3.13
N LEU A 8 3.85 -2.93 4.06
CA LEU A 8 3.82 -1.52 4.40
C LEU A 8 4.10 -1.30 5.88
N ARG A 9 4.86 -0.28 6.17
CA ARG A 9 5.16 0.14 7.53
C ARG A 9 5.05 1.65 7.63
N SER A 10 4.59 2.13 8.77
CA SER A 10 4.55 3.57 9.00
C SER A 10 4.78 3.86 10.47
N ILE A 11 5.09 5.12 10.75
CA ILE A 11 5.22 5.63 12.11
C ILE A 11 4.21 6.76 12.23
N GLY A 12 3.46 6.79 13.32
CA GLY A 12 2.48 7.85 13.52
C GLY A 12 1.12 7.49 12.96
N THR A 13 0.50 8.41 12.25
CA THR A 13 -0.91 8.30 11.88
C THR A 13 -1.20 7.81 10.47
N PHE A 14 -0.20 7.52 9.66
CA PHE A 14 -0.46 7.04 8.31
C PHE A 14 -1.14 5.66 8.37
N PRO A 15 -2.34 5.52 7.78
CA PRO A 15 -3.10 4.28 7.92
C PRO A 15 -2.71 3.24 6.86
N CYS A 16 -1.67 2.46 7.13
CA CYS A 16 -1.24 1.41 6.22
C CYS A 16 -2.34 0.41 5.91
N ASN A 17 -3.14 0.04 6.91
CA ASN A 17 -4.21 -0.92 6.73
C ASN A 17 -5.28 -0.40 5.77
N GLU A 18 -5.64 0.87 5.87
CA GLU A 18 -6.61 1.45 4.97
C GLU A 18 -6.06 1.53 3.55
N TYR A 19 -4.83 1.98 3.44
CA TYR A 19 -4.18 2.08 2.14
C TYR A 19 -4.05 0.72 1.46
N ALA A 20 -3.60 -0.29 2.19
CA ALA A 20 -3.47 -1.64 1.65
C ALA A 20 -4.83 -2.22 1.27
N GLY A 21 -5.84 -2.00 2.09
CA GLY A 21 -7.18 -2.51 1.83
C GLY A 21 -7.81 -1.92 0.59
N LYS A 22 -7.63 -0.62 0.38
CA LYS A 22 -8.22 0.05 -0.78
C LYS A 22 -7.45 -0.18 -2.07
N ASN A 23 -6.15 -0.32 -2.00
CA ASN A 23 -5.32 -0.30 -3.20
C ASN A 23 -4.62 -1.61 -3.53
N PHE A 24 -4.43 -2.48 -2.56
CA PHE A 24 -3.67 -3.72 -2.76
C PHE A 24 -4.35 -4.94 -2.15
N SER A 25 -5.65 -4.89 -2.01
CA SER A 25 -6.44 -6.03 -1.51
C SER A 25 -5.86 -6.64 -0.23
N GLY A 26 -5.44 -5.79 0.67
CA GLY A 26 -4.77 -6.25 1.86
C GLY A 26 -5.41 -5.76 3.13
N GLY A 27 -4.65 -5.79 4.20
CA GLY A 27 -5.09 -5.36 5.50
C GLY A 27 -4.01 -5.57 6.53
N GLY A 28 -4.36 -5.37 7.78
CA GLY A 28 -3.44 -5.53 8.89
C GLY A 28 -3.63 -4.46 9.93
N HIS A 29 -2.53 -4.07 10.55
CA HIS A 29 -2.56 -3.01 11.55
C HIS A 29 -2.32 -1.65 10.92
N ILE A 30 -2.70 -0.61 11.63
CA ILE A 30 -2.58 0.76 11.11
C ILE A 30 -1.15 1.10 10.69
N ASN A 31 -0.16 0.61 11.41
CA ASN A 31 1.24 0.91 11.10
C ASN A 31 2.00 -0.24 10.47
N ALA A 32 1.34 -1.35 10.18
CA ALA A 32 1.99 -2.50 9.58
C ALA A 32 0.95 -3.35 8.86
N SER A 33 0.98 -3.33 7.55
CA SER A 33 0.00 -4.03 6.74
C SER A 33 0.64 -4.66 5.53
N GLY A 34 -0.11 -5.50 4.85
CA GLY A 34 0.33 -6.10 3.62
C GLY A 34 -0.79 -6.18 2.62
N GLY A 35 -0.43 -6.44 1.39
CA GLY A 35 -1.40 -6.62 0.32
C GLY A 35 -0.76 -7.36 -0.83
N ARG A 36 -1.45 -7.37 -1.96
CA ARG A 36 -0.95 -8.01 -3.17
C ARG A 36 -1.32 -7.22 -4.40
N PHE A 37 -0.53 -7.43 -5.44
CA PHE A 37 -0.80 -6.85 -6.74
C PHE A 37 -0.58 -7.94 -7.79
N GLU A 38 -1.60 -8.20 -8.60
CA GLU A 38 -1.47 -9.10 -9.73
C GLU A 38 -0.80 -8.36 -10.87
N GLY A 39 0.36 -8.86 -11.29
CA GLY A 39 1.13 -8.24 -12.34
C GLY A 39 2.60 -8.23 -11.98
N ASN A 40 3.37 -7.35 -12.60
CA ASN A 40 4.79 -7.27 -12.33
C ASN A 40 5.11 -6.16 -11.35
N THR A 41 6.34 -6.19 -10.86
CA THR A 41 6.80 -5.22 -9.86
C THR A 41 6.74 -3.78 -10.36
N LYS A 42 7.05 -3.57 -11.62
CA LYS A 42 7.01 -2.23 -12.22
C LYS A 42 5.61 -1.63 -12.12
N ASN A 43 4.59 -2.41 -12.48
CA ASN A 43 3.21 -1.95 -12.43
C ASN A 43 2.73 -1.73 -11.00
N ALA A 44 3.20 -2.55 -10.07
CA ALA A 44 2.88 -2.37 -8.65
C ALA A 44 3.43 -1.04 -8.14
N ILE A 45 4.66 -0.72 -8.51
CA ILE A 45 5.29 0.55 -8.13
C ILE A 45 4.54 1.72 -8.73
N GLU A 46 4.12 1.61 -9.99
CA GLU A 46 3.33 2.67 -10.64
C GLU A 46 2.03 2.91 -9.90
N LYS A 47 1.34 1.85 -9.50
CA LYS A 47 0.10 1.99 -8.75
C LYS A 47 0.35 2.66 -7.40
N PHE A 48 1.43 2.28 -6.73
CA PHE A 48 1.82 2.88 -5.47
C PHE A 48 2.01 4.39 -5.62
N LEU A 49 2.76 4.80 -6.64
CA LEU A 49 3.04 6.21 -6.89
C LEU A 49 1.80 7.00 -7.27
N LYS A 50 0.82 6.36 -7.90
CA LYS A 50 -0.43 7.02 -8.27
C LYS A 50 -1.38 7.17 -7.09
N THR A 51 -1.41 6.20 -6.19
CA THR A 51 -2.39 6.18 -5.11
C THR A 51 -1.91 6.86 -3.84
N LEU A 52 -0.61 6.85 -3.61
CA LEU A 52 -0.04 7.44 -2.40
C LEU A 52 -0.35 8.93 -2.21
N PRO A 53 -0.33 9.77 -3.25
CA PRO A 53 -0.65 11.20 -3.09
C PRO A 53 -2.01 11.48 -2.48
N LYS A 54 -2.94 10.55 -2.57
CA LYS A 54 -4.26 10.70 -1.94
C LYS A 54 -4.16 10.74 -0.41
N TYR A 55 -3.03 10.30 0.12
CA TYR A 55 -2.77 10.27 1.55
C TYR A 55 -1.73 11.30 1.97
N LYS A 56 -1.50 12.28 1.13
CA LYS A 56 -0.45 13.28 1.33
C LYS A 56 -0.51 13.94 2.71
N GLU A 57 -1.70 14.25 3.18
CA GLU A 57 -1.87 14.90 4.48
C GLU A 57 -1.45 14.03 5.64
N LYS A 58 -1.36 12.73 5.43
CA LYS A 58 -1.02 11.76 6.47
C LYS A 58 0.42 11.31 6.42
N LEU A 59 1.21 11.87 5.50
CA LEU A 59 2.59 11.46 5.25
C LEU A 59 3.61 12.40 5.89
N ILE A 60 3.40 12.84 7.05
CA ILE A 60 4.33 13.77 7.67
C ILE A 60 5.21 13.10 8.69
#